data_f570e45c066f896b5ae32ffa54914cf1
#
_entry.id   f570e45c066f896b5ae32ffa54914cf1
#
_cell.length_a   1.000
_cell.length_b   1.000
_cell.length_c   1.000
_cell.angle_alpha   90.00
_cell.angle_beta   90.00
_cell.angle_gamma   90.00
#
_symmetry.space_group_name_H-M   'P 1'
#
loop_
_entity.id
_entity.type
_entity.pdbx_description
1 polymer ?
#
loop_
_entity_poly.entity_id
_entity_poly.type
_entity_poly.pdbx_seq_one_letter_code
_entity_poly.pdbx_strand_id
1 'polypeptide(L)'
;LVSVRSGARASMPGMMDTILNLGLNDESVEGFAKKTGNARFAYDSYRRFIQMFSDVVMEVPKSYFEKIIDEIKEKRGIKYDTELTEDDLKELIVRFKQVYKENKNQDFPQEPKEQLIEAVKAVFRSWDNPRAIVYRRMNDIPGDWGTAVNVQTMVFGNKGMTSGTGVAFTRNPSTGEKGIYGEYLINAQGEDVVAGV
;
A
#
# COMPACT_ATOMS: atom_id res chain seq x y z
N LEU A 1 5.92 -11.45 4.85
CA LEU A 1 5.05 -10.50 4.16
C LEU A 1 5.54 -10.26 2.74
N VAL A 2 4.62 -10.04 1.81
CA VAL A 2 4.91 -9.83 0.41
C VAL A 2 4.18 -8.61 -0.14
N SER A 3 4.67 -8.09 -1.26
CA SER A 3 3.94 -7.17 -2.12
C SER A 3 3.50 -7.88 -3.40
N VAL A 4 2.37 -7.47 -3.94
CA VAL A 4 1.85 -7.93 -5.24
C VAL A 4 1.84 -6.75 -6.18
N ARG A 5 2.59 -6.86 -7.27
CA ARG A 5 2.89 -5.75 -8.19
C ARG A 5 2.66 -6.16 -9.63
N SER A 6 2.34 -5.21 -10.48
CA SER A 6 2.33 -5.42 -11.93
C SER A 6 3.74 -5.66 -12.48
N GLY A 7 3.82 -6.42 -13.56
CA GLY A 7 5.05 -6.72 -14.29
C GLY A 7 4.83 -6.62 -15.80
N ALA A 8 4.27 -5.51 -16.28
CA ALA A 8 4.01 -5.29 -17.69
C ALA A 8 5.31 -5.23 -18.51
N ARG A 9 5.24 -5.62 -19.77
CA ARG A 9 6.35 -5.54 -20.73
C ARG A 9 6.85 -4.10 -20.93
N ALA A 10 5.93 -3.14 -20.93
CA ALA A 10 6.26 -1.71 -20.97
C ALA A 10 6.25 -1.12 -19.56
N SER A 11 7.18 -0.20 -19.29
CA SER A 11 7.16 0.56 -18.03
C SER A 11 5.97 1.51 -18.00
N MET A 12 5.12 1.37 -16.99
CA MET A 12 3.90 2.16 -16.80
C MET A 12 3.79 2.63 -15.34
N PRO A 13 4.70 3.51 -14.89
CA PRO A 13 4.81 3.89 -13.47
C PRO A 13 3.53 4.54 -12.96
N GLY A 14 2.99 4.05 -11.85
CA GLY A 14 1.78 4.57 -11.21
C GLY A 14 0.46 4.25 -11.93
N MET A 15 0.49 3.48 -13.04
CA MET A 15 -0.71 3.22 -13.83
C MET A 15 -1.51 2.02 -13.33
N MET A 16 -0.84 0.99 -12.85
CA MET A 16 -1.47 -0.22 -12.31
C MET A 16 -1.33 -0.28 -10.79
N ASP A 17 -2.14 -1.12 -10.17
CA ASP A 17 -2.22 -1.21 -8.73
C ASP A 17 -1.07 -2.05 -8.14
N THR A 18 -0.73 -1.74 -6.89
CA THR A 18 0.22 -2.48 -6.06
C THR A 18 -0.42 -2.73 -4.71
N ILE A 19 -0.28 -3.94 -4.19
CA ILE A 19 -0.73 -4.28 -2.85
C ILE A 19 0.49 -4.57 -1.99
N LEU A 20 0.60 -3.89 -0.85
CA LEU A 20 1.70 -4.00 0.10
C LEU A 20 1.26 -4.73 1.37
N ASN A 21 2.23 -5.22 2.14
CA ASN A 21 2.01 -5.84 3.46
C ASN A 21 1.11 -7.08 3.46
N LEU A 22 0.95 -7.73 2.31
CA LEU A 22 0.11 -8.91 2.16
C LEU A 22 0.63 -10.07 3.01
N GLY A 23 -0.28 -10.77 3.65
CA GLY A 23 0.01 -11.83 4.61
C GLY A 23 -0.19 -11.42 6.07
N LEU A 24 -0.48 -10.13 6.34
CA LEU A 24 -0.90 -9.69 7.67
C LEU A 24 -2.34 -10.14 7.94
N ASN A 25 -2.53 -10.66 9.13
CA ASN A 25 -3.81 -11.03 9.72
C ASN A 25 -3.71 -10.89 11.24
N ASP A 26 -4.76 -11.25 11.98
CA ASP A 26 -4.83 -11.08 13.43
C ASP A 26 -3.76 -11.89 14.18
N GLU A 27 -3.32 -13.02 13.64
CA GLU A 27 -2.27 -13.85 14.22
C GLU A 27 -0.86 -13.37 13.80
N SER A 28 -0.66 -13.15 12.49
CA SER A 28 0.66 -12.83 11.95
C SER A 28 1.16 -11.45 12.38
N VAL A 29 0.28 -10.50 12.70
CA VAL A 29 0.67 -9.18 13.24
C VAL A 29 1.38 -9.29 14.59
N GLU A 30 0.93 -10.21 15.45
CA GLU A 30 1.56 -10.47 16.75
C GLU A 30 2.98 -11.02 16.58
N GLY A 31 3.14 -12.02 15.68
CA GLY A 31 4.46 -12.56 15.34
C GLY A 31 5.37 -11.48 14.71
N PHE A 32 4.81 -10.61 13.90
CA PHE A 32 5.55 -9.52 13.27
C PHE A 32 5.99 -8.46 14.29
N ALA A 33 5.13 -8.10 15.24
CA ALA A 33 5.45 -7.20 16.35
C ALA A 33 6.60 -7.75 17.21
N LYS A 34 6.54 -9.02 17.58
CA LYS A 34 7.61 -9.71 18.34
C LYS A 34 8.93 -9.74 17.56
N LYS A 35 8.89 -10.11 16.29
CA LYS A 35 10.08 -10.21 15.44
C LYS A 35 10.78 -8.87 15.21
N THR A 36 10.02 -7.78 15.10
CA THR A 36 10.57 -6.45 14.85
C THR A 36 10.94 -5.70 16.12
N GLY A 37 10.41 -6.12 17.27
CA GLY A 37 10.51 -5.38 18.53
C GLY A 37 9.79 -4.02 18.50
N ASN A 38 8.88 -3.84 17.53
CA ASN A 38 8.16 -2.58 17.34
C ASN A 38 6.67 -2.87 17.01
N ALA A 39 5.86 -2.94 18.06
CA ALA A 39 4.44 -3.24 17.92
C ALA A 39 3.70 -2.15 17.13
N ARG A 40 4.00 -0.87 17.41
CA ARG A 40 3.39 0.23 16.67
C ARG A 40 3.60 0.08 15.14
N PHE A 41 4.82 -0.21 14.71
CA PHE A 41 5.13 -0.45 13.30
C PHE A 41 4.34 -1.64 12.73
N ALA A 42 4.22 -2.73 13.47
CA ALA A 42 3.48 -3.91 13.03
C ALA A 42 1.99 -3.63 12.86
N TYR A 43 1.37 -2.95 13.82
CA TYR A 43 -0.05 -2.59 13.76
C TYR A 43 -0.34 -1.51 12.72
N ASP A 44 0.57 -0.54 12.51
CA ASP A 44 0.43 0.44 11.42
C ASP A 44 0.51 -0.24 10.05
N SER A 45 1.41 -1.21 9.89
CA SER A 45 1.50 -2.01 8.67
C SER A 45 0.21 -2.81 8.41
N TYR A 46 -0.41 -3.35 9.46
CA TYR A 46 -1.67 -4.08 9.34
C TYR A 46 -2.85 -3.15 9.04
N ARG A 47 -2.95 -2.02 9.71
CA ARG A 47 -3.95 -0.98 9.42
C ARG A 47 -3.88 -0.54 7.95
N ARG A 48 -2.66 -0.23 7.45
CA ARG A 48 -2.41 0.15 6.05
C ARG A 48 -2.79 -0.98 5.08
N PHE A 49 -2.50 -2.23 5.43
CA PHE A 49 -2.87 -3.37 4.61
C PHE A 49 -4.39 -3.53 4.50
N ILE A 50 -5.13 -3.44 5.60
CA ILE A 50 -6.60 -3.54 5.58
C ILE A 50 -7.18 -2.43 4.70
N GLN A 51 -6.73 -1.19 4.86
CA GLN A 51 -7.19 -0.06 4.06
C GLN A 51 -6.91 -0.27 2.57
N MET A 52 -5.66 -0.59 2.21
CA MET A 52 -5.25 -0.79 0.82
C MET A 52 -5.95 -1.98 0.18
N PHE A 53 -6.05 -3.12 0.88
CA PHE A 53 -6.75 -4.29 0.37
C PHE A 53 -8.24 -4.01 0.16
N SER A 54 -8.88 -3.33 1.10
CA SER A 54 -10.29 -2.97 0.99
C SER A 54 -10.55 -2.02 -0.19
N ASP A 55 -9.72 -1.01 -0.37
CA ASP A 55 -9.87 -0.02 -1.46
C ASP A 55 -9.49 -0.63 -2.82
N VAL A 56 -8.28 -1.13 -2.94
CA VAL A 56 -7.71 -1.54 -4.25
C VAL A 56 -8.24 -2.90 -4.71
N VAL A 57 -8.36 -3.86 -3.79
CA VAL A 57 -8.75 -5.24 -4.15
C VAL A 57 -10.26 -5.39 -4.17
N MET A 58 -10.92 -4.82 -3.16
CA MET A 58 -12.35 -5.03 -2.91
C MET A 58 -13.22 -3.82 -3.26
N GLU A 59 -12.63 -2.74 -3.75
CA GLU A 59 -13.34 -1.55 -4.24
C GLU A 59 -14.25 -0.90 -3.18
N VAL A 60 -13.83 -0.91 -1.92
CA VAL A 60 -14.48 -0.17 -0.82
C VAL A 60 -13.87 1.24 -0.76
N PRO A 61 -14.66 2.31 -0.86
CA PRO A 61 -14.12 3.67 -0.97
C PRO A 61 -13.15 4.04 0.16
N LYS A 62 -11.94 4.48 -0.21
CA LYS A 62 -10.87 4.89 0.72
C LYS A 62 -11.33 5.92 1.74
N SER A 63 -12.23 6.82 1.34
CA SER A 63 -12.77 7.87 2.19
C SER A 63 -13.45 7.39 3.47
N TYR A 64 -13.99 6.16 3.47
CA TYR A 64 -14.59 5.58 4.69
C TYR A 64 -13.54 5.32 5.77
N PHE A 65 -12.35 4.90 5.36
CA PHE A 65 -11.22 4.64 6.25
C PHE A 65 -10.54 5.93 6.69
N GLU A 66 -10.35 6.87 5.79
CA GLU A 66 -9.77 8.19 6.07
C GLU A 66 -10.59 8.94 7.12
N LYS A 67 -11.91 8.94 7.00
CA LYS A 67 -12.80 9.54 7.99
C LYS A 67 -12.57 8.98 9.40
N ILE A 68 -12.38 7.67 9.54
CA ILE A 68 -12.13 7.05 10.84
C ILE A 68 -10.77 7.46 11.41
N ILE A 69 -9.75 7.59 10.56
CA ILE A 69 -8.44 8.10 10.98
C ILE A 69 -8.58 9.54 11.50
N ASP A 70 -9.28 10.38 10.77
CA ASP A 70 -9.48 11.79 11.15
C ASP A 70 -10.25 11.92 12.47
N GLU A 71 -11.29 11.12 12.69
CA GLU A 71 -12.02 11.07 13.96
C GLU A 71 -11.11 10.72 15.15
N ILE A 72 -10.21 9.74 14.99
CA ILE A 72 -9.26 9.38 16.06
C ILE A 72 -8.24 10.49 16.28
N LYS A 73 -7.70 11.08 15.21
CA LYS A 73 -6.78 12.21 15.30
C LYS A 73 -7.41 13.40 16.02
N GLU A 74 -8.63 13.76 15.65
CA GLU A 74 -9.38 14.85 16.30
C GLU A 74 -9.61 14.57 17.79
N LYS A 75 -10.09 13.37 18.13
CA LYS A 75 -10.29 12.94 19.53
C LYS A 75 -9.00 13.01 20.36
N ARG A 76 -7.85 12.70 19.74
CA ARG A 76 -6.53 12.70 20.36
C ARG A 76 -5.84 14.06 20.35
N GLY A 77 -6.30 15.01 19.53
CA GLY A 77 -5.64 16.31 19.32
C GLY A 77 -4.30 16.19 18.61
N ILE A 78 -4.13 15.18 17.73
CA ILE A 78 -2.91 14.93 16.94
C ILE A 78 -3.14 15.26 15.48
N LYS A 79 -2.04 15.54 14.75
CA LYS A 79 -2.10 15.97 13.36
C LYS A 79 -1.65 14.88 12.38
N TYR A 80 -0.60 14.14 12.72
CA TYR A 80 0.05 13.20 11.81
C TYR A 80 -0.21 11.74 12.18
N ASP A 81 -0.28 10.86 11.20
CA ASP A 81 -0.42 9.40 11.39
C ASP A 81 0.73 8.82 12.21
N THR A 82 1.91 9.45 12.14
CA THR A 82 3.08 9.04 12.92
C THR A 82 2.92 9.22 14.43
N GLU A 83 1.94 10.01 14.86
CA GLU A 83 1.63 10.27 16.26
C GLU A 83 0.61 9.26 16.84
N LEU A 84 -0.02 8.45 15.98
CA LEU A 84 -0.92 7.37 16.42
C LEU A 84 -0.17 6.35 17.27
N THR A 85 -0.73 6.02 18.41
CA THR A 85 -0.19 5.01 19.33
C THR A 85 -0.56 3.60 18.87
N GLU A 86 0.04 2.59 19.50
CA GLU A 86 -0.32 1.18 19.28
C GLU A 86 -1.82 0.93 19.54
N ASP A 87 -2.37 1.51 20.62
CA ASP A 87 -3.78 1.34 20.99
C ASP A 87 -4.71 2.03 19.98
N ASP A 88 -4.36 3.21 19.48
CA ASP A 88 -5.10 3.89 18.42
C ASP A 88 -5.12 3.04 17.14
N LEU A 89 -3.99 2.42 16.79
CA LEU A 89 -3.89 1.55 15.62
C LEU A 89 -4.70 0.27 15.76
N LYS A 90 -4.75 -0.33 16.95
CA LYS A 90 -5.61 -1.48 17.25
C LYS A 90 -7.10 -1.09 17.13
N GLU A 91 -7.49 0.08 17.64
CA GLU A 91 -8.86 0.61 17.47
C GLU A 91 -9.18 0.80 15.98
N LEU A 92 -8.27 1.40 15.20
CA LEU A 92 -8.43 1.56 13.75
C LEU A 92 -8.64 0.23 13.03
N ILE A 93 -7.85 -0.80 13.34
CA ILE A 93 -7.96 -2.13 12.74
C ILE A 93 -9.35 -2.73 12.97
N VAL A 94 -9.87 -2.64 14.18
CA VAL A 94 -11.21 -3.14 14.51
C VAL A 94 -12.27 -2.40 13.69
N ARG A 95 -12.22 -1.07 13.67
CA ARG A 95 -13.18 -0.24 12.92
C ARG A 95 -13.06 -0.44 11.40
N PHE A 96 -11.87 -0.62 10.87
CA PHE A 96 -11.64 -0.89 9.45
C PHE A 96 -12.22 -2.24 9.02
N LYS A 97 -12.04 -3.28 9.83
CA LYS A 97 -12.66 -4.58 9.58
C LYS A 97 -14.18 -4.51 9.63
N GLN A 98 -14.74 -3.66 10.48
CA GLN A 98 -16.18 -3.42 10.53
C GLN A 98 -16.68 -2.74 9.24
N VAL A 99 -16.00 -1.68 8.77
CA VAL A 99 -16.33 -1.03 7.48
C VAL A 99 -16.26 -2.04 6.33
N TYR A 100 -15.21 -2.87 6.30
CA TYR A 100 -15.09 -3.92 5.29
C TYR A 100 -16.29 -4.86 5.32
N LYS A 101 -16.65 -5.36 6.51
CA LYS A 101 -17.78 -6.27 6.72
C LYS A 101 -19.12 -5.68 6.27
N GLU A 102 -19.37 -4.42 6.61
CA GLU A 102 -20.61 -3.71 6.23
C GLU A 102 -20.74 -3.53 4.71
N ASN A 103 -19.62 -3.31 4.01
CA ASN A 103 -19.62 -3.10 2.56
C ASN A 103 -19.57 -4.39 1.75
N LYS A 104 -18.97 -5.45 2.28
CA LYS A 104 -18.77 -6.72 1.54
C LYS A 104 -19.62 -7.87 2.05
N ASN A 105 -20.37 -7.70 3.16
CA ASN A 105 -21.15 -8.74 3.83
C ASN A 105 -20.34 -9.99 4.19
N GLN A 106 -19.04 -9.84 4.44
CA GLN A 106 -18.13 -10.89 4.85
C GLN A 106 -17.01 -10.32 5.72
N ASP A 107 -16.39 -11.16 6.53
CA ASP A 107 -15.25 -10.75 7.35
C ASP A 107 -14.02 -10.49 6.49
N PHE A 108 -13.10 -9.59 6.97
CA PHE A 108 -11.83 -9.35 6.31
C PHE A 108 -11.02 -10.66 6.23
N PRO A 109 -10.51 -11.05 5.03
CA PRO A 109 -9.88 -12.34 4.83
C PRO A 109 -8.63 -12.51 5.71
N GLN A 110 -8.61 -13.57 6.50
CA GLN A 110 -7.52 -13.92 7.42
C GLN A 110 -6.56 -14.96 6.81
N GLU A 111 -6.98 -15.68 5.77
CA GLU A 111 -6.14 -16.68 5.11
C GLU A 111 -5.21 -16.01 4.08
N PRO A 112 -3.86 -16.09 4.26
CA PRO A 112 -2.91 -15.41 3.36
C PRO A 112 -2.99 -15.81 1.89
N LYS A 113 -3.39 -17.06 1.60
CA LYS A 113 -3.55 -17.51 0.21
C LYS A 113 -4.77 -16.89 -0.45
N GLU A 114 -5.85 -16.72 0.28
CA GLU A 114 -7.05 -16.02 -0.20
C GLU A 114 -6.70 -14.55 -0.51
N GLN A 115 -6.02 -13.86 0.43
CA GLN A 115 -5.52 -12.51 0.23
C GLN A 115 -4.66 -12.41 -1.03
N LEU A 116 -3.75 -13.38 -1.25
CA LEU A 116 -2.86 -13.40 -2.39
C LEU A 116 -3.63 -13.53 -3.71
N ILE A 117 -4.57 -14.47 -3.80
CA ILE A 117 -5.32 -14.72 -5.03
C ILE A 117 -6.16 -13.49 -5.41
N GLU A 118 -6.84 -12.88 -4.45
CA GLU A 118 -7.64 -11.67 -4.70
C GLU A 118 -6.76 -10.47 -5.09
N ALA A 119 -5.59 -10.30 -4.47
CA ALA A 119 -4.63 -9.27 -4.85
C ALA A 119 -4.08 -9.49 -6.28
N VAL A 120 -3.76 -10.72 -6.66
CA VAL A 120 -3.33 -11.05 -8.03
C VAL A 120 -4.42 -10.70 -9.05
N LYS A 121 -5.67 -11.06 -8.77
CA LYS A 121 -6.81 -10.69 -9.63
C LYS A 121 -6.95 -9.17 -9.76
N ALA A 122 -6.79 -8.43 -8.66
CA ALA A 122 -6.86 -6.97 -8.67
C ALA A 122 -5.76 -6.34 -9.54
N VAL A 123 -4.52 -6.84 -9.46
CA VAL A 123 -3.44 -6.36 -10.33
C VAL A 123 -3.74 -6.63 -11.79
N PHE A 124 -4.27 -7.79 -12.15
CA PHE A 124 -4.70 -8.05 -13.53
C PHE A 124 -5.81 -7.10 -13.98
N ARG A 125 -6.85 -6.88 -13.16
CA ARG A 125 -7.93 -5.93 -13.47
C ARG A 125 -7.40 -4.50 -13.66
N SER A 126 -6.36 -4.11 -12.93
CA SER A 126 -5.80 -2.75 -12.99
C SER A 126 -5.17 -2.40 -14.35
N TRP A 127 -4.91 -3.39 -15.22
CA TRP A 127 -4.56 -3.16 -16.62
C TRP A 127 -5.60 -2.34 -17.35
N ASP A 128 -6.89 -2.52 -17.02
CA ASP A 128 -8.01 -1.84 -17.64
C ASP A 128 -8.51 -0.62 -16.84
N ASN A 129 -7.76 -0.17 -15.83
CA ASN A 129 -8.03 1.09 -15.17
C ASN A 129 -8.00 2.27 -16.15
N PRO A 130 -8.88 3.27 -16.03
CA PRO A 130 -8.94 4.41 -16.95
C PRO A 130 -7.59 5.11 -17.15
N ARG A 131 -6.82 5.32 -16.07
CA ARG A 131 -5.48 5.91 -16.14
C ARG A 131 -4.50 5.05 -16.95
N ALA A 132 -4.56 3.73 -16.81
CA ALA A 132 -3.70 2.80 -17.55
C ALA A 132 -4.05 2.78 -19.05
N ILE A 133 -5.34 2.81 -19.39
CA ILE A 133 -5.82 2.88 -20.77
C ILE A 133 -5.36 4.18 -21.44
N VAL A 134 -5.51 5.32 -20.77
CA VAL A 134 -5.08 6.63 -21.30
C VAL A 134 -3.57 6.65 -21.50
N TYR A 135 -2.79 6.19 -20.50
CA TYR A 135 -1.34 6.12 -20.61
C TYR A 135 -0.88 5.26 -21.79
N ARG A 136 -1.49 4.08 -21.99
CA ARG A 136 -1.16 3.20 -23.13
C ARG A 136 -1.41 3.89 -24.47
N ARG A 137 -2.54 4.59 -24.60
CA ARG A 137 -2.85 5.34 -25.83
C ARG A 137 -1.84 6.45 -26.12
N MET A 138 -1.39 7.16 -25.08
CA MET A 138 -0.42 8.25 -25.22
C MET A 138 1.00 7.77 -25.52
N ASN A 139 1.33 6.51 -25.23
CA ASN A 139 2.66 5.94 -25.40
C ASN A 139 2.70 4.81 -26.43
N ASP A 140 1.68 4.67 -27.27
CA ASP A 140 1.57 3.65 -28.31
C ASP A 140 1.81 2.20 -27.82
N ILE A 141 1.33 1.91 -26.58
CA ILE A 141 1.44 0.59 -25.98
C ILE A 141 0.20 -0.25 -26.33
N PRO A 142 0.34 -1.40 -26.99
CA PRO A 142 -0.78 -2.27 -27.37
C PRO A 142 -1.59 -2.74 -26.14
N GLY A 143 -2.92 -2.66 -26.23
CA GLY A 143 -3.81 -3.05 -25.15
C GLY A 143 -3.87 -4.56 -24.90
N ASP A 144 -3.56 -5.36 -25.91
CA ASP A 144 -3.56 -6.83 -25.89
C ASP A 144 -2.31 -7.44 -25.22
N TRP A 145 -1.30 -6.64 -24.90
CA TRP A 145 -0.11 -7.15 -24.20
C TRP A 145 -0.38 -7.65 -22.78
N GLY A 146 -1.32 -7.03 -22.08
CA GLY A 146 -1.62 -7.36 -20.69
C GLY A 146 -0.45 -7.09 -19.74
N THR A 147 -0.57 -7.60 -18.53
CA THR A 147 0.47 -7.50 -17.50
C THR A 147 0.76 -8.88 -16.89
N ALA A 148 2.00 -9.07 -16.43
CA ALA A 148 2.33 -10.12 -15.48
C ALA A 148 2.15 -9.58 -14.05
N VAL A 149 2.23 -10.47 -13.07
CA VAL A 149 2.19 -10.14 -11.65
C VAL A 149 3.44 -10.66 -10.97
N ASN A 150 4.09 -9.79 -10.20
CA ASN A 150 5.24 -10.14 -9.37
C ASN A 150 4.80 -10.19 -7.90
N VAL A 151 5.12 -11.30 -7.23
CA VAL A 151 4.99 -11.45 -5.78
C VAL A 151 6.38 -11.36 -5.16
N GLN A 152 6.62 -10.31 -4.38
CA GLN A 152 7.96 -9.99 -3.88
C GLN A 152 7.96 -9.80 -2.36
N THR A 153 8.99 -10.31 -1.70
CA THR A 153 9.20 -10.09 -0.27
C THR A 153 9.25 -8.59 0.05
N MET A 154 8.55 -8.19 1.11
CA MET A 154 8.57 -6.81 1.59
C MET A 154 9.91 -6.41 2.17
N VAL A 155 10.35 -5.22 1.83
CA VAL A 155 11.43 -4.47 2.49
C VAL A 155 10.82 -3.18 3.04
N PHE A 156 11.17 -2.85 4.28
CA PHE A 156 10.50 -1.77 5.01
C PHE A 156 11.44 -0.58 5.24
N GLY A 157 11.06 0.57 4.72
CA GLY A 157 11.74 1.85 4.99
C GLY A 157 11.22 2.57 6.23
N ASN A 158 10.23 2.03 6.93
CA ASN A 158 9.56 2.63 8.09
C ASN A 158 9.73 1.83 9.39
N LYS A 159 10.87 1.15 9.55
CA LYS A 159 11.21 0.42 10.80
C LYS A 159 11.71 1.33 11.92
N GLY A 160 12.06 2.57 11.62
CA GLY A 160 12.63 3.53 12.54
C GLY A 160 13.58 4.50 11.83
N MET A 161 14.25 5.35 12.60
CA MET A 161 15.08 6.46 12.11
C MET A 161 16.33 6.02 11.32
N THR A 162 16.68 4.75 11.33
CA THR A 162 17.79 4.17 10.55
C THR A 162 17.33 3.53 9.24
N SER A 163 16.05 3.65 8.93
CA SER A 163 15.43 3.12 7.71
C SER A 163 14.89 4.26 6.87
N GLY A 164 14.80 4.06 5.57
CA GLY A 164 14.23 5.05 4.65
C GLY A 164 13.78 4.44 3.35
N THR A 165 13.04 5.20 2.59
CA THR A 165 12.57 4.87 1.24
C THR A 165 12.79 6.06 0.33
N GLY A 166 13.13 5.81 -0.92
CA GLY A 166 13.35 6.87 -1.90
C GLY A 166 13.01 6.45 -3.32
N VAL A 167 12.97 7.43 -4.19
CA VAL A 167 12.87 7.28 -5.64
C VAL A 167 14.11 7.87 -6.27
N ALA A 168 14.77 7.12 -7.14
CA ALA A 168 15.98 7.58 -7.84
C ALA A 168 15.86 7.37 -9.34
N PHE A 169 16.41 8.33 -10.08
CA PHE A 169 16.50 8.33 -11.53
C PHE A 169 17.96 8.32 -11.94
N THR A 170 18.31 7.67 -13.03
CA THR A 170 19.64 7.66 -13.62
C THR A 170 19.93 8.91 -14.46
N ARG A 171 18.92 9.74 -14.67
CA ARG A 171 18.98 11.04 -15.33
C ARG A 171 18.06 12.03 -14.62
N ASN A 172 18.42 13.29 -14.66
CA ASN A 172 17.53 14.36 -14.23
C ASN A 172 16.26 14.36 -15.12
N PRO A 173 15.05 14.16 -14.55
CA PRO A 173 13.82 14.06 -15.34
C PRO A 173 13.42 15.35 -16.05
N SER A 174 13.93 16.51 -15.61
CA SER A 174 13.64 17.82 -16.20
C SER A 174 14.62 18.22 -17.30
N THR A 175 15.91 17.89 -17.16
CA THR A 175 16.98 18.33 -18.08
C THR A 175 17.51 17.21 -18.98
N GLY A 176 17.29 15.94 -18.62
CA GLY A 176 17.87 14.78 -19.30
C GLY A 176 19.36 14.55 -19.00
N GLU A 177 19.97 15.40 -18.18
CA GLU A 177 21.40 15.29 -17.81
C GLU A 177 21.68 13.97 -17.08
N LYS A 178 22.77 13.30 -17.44
CA LYS A 178 23.16 12.03 -16.85
C LYS A 178 23.70 12.24 -15.43
N GLY A 179 23.07 11.64 -14.45
CA GLY A 179 23.45 11.68 -13.05
C GLY A 179 22.35 11.03 -12.20
N ILE A 180 22.69 10.62 -10.99
CA ILE A 180 21.69 10.14 -10.06
C ILE A 180 20.94 11.35 -9.50
N TYR A 181 19.64 11.34 -9.70
CA TYR A 181 18.70 12.35 -9.20
C TYR A 181 17.58 11.66 -8.44
N GLY A 182 17.21 12.16 -7.28
CA GLY A 182 16.15 11.53 -6.51
C GLY A 182 15.88 12.19 -5.18
N GLU A 183 14.90 11.66 -4.49
CA GLU A 183 14.49 12.08 -3.16
C GLU A 183 14.27 10.87 -2.25
N TYR A 184 14.34 11.06 -0.96
CA TYR A 184 14.11 10.03 0.02
C TYR A 184 13.49 10.60 1.29
N LEU A 185 12.76 9.74 2.00
CA LEU A 185 12.21 10.01 3.32
C LEU A 185 12.76 9.01 4.33
N ILE A 186 13.14 9.49 5.49
CA ILE A 186 13.53 8.66 6.64
C ILE A 186 12.25 8.13 7.31
N ASN A 187 12.32 6.87 7.75
CA ASN A 187 11.21 6.21 8.46
C ASN A 187 9.88 6.25 7.68
N ALA A 188 9.92 6.00 6.37
CA ALA A 188 8.77 6.09 5.47
C ALA A 188 8.64 4.85 4.58
N GLN A 189 7.41 4.56 4.16
CA GLN A 189 7.11 3.58 3.10
C GLN A 189 7.14 4.26 1.71
N GLY A 190 7.19 3.43 0.64
CA GLY A 190 7.21 3.93 -0.73
C GLY A 190 5.97 4.77 -1.09
N GLU A 191 4.82 4.46 -0.53
CA GLU A 191 3.58 5.23 -0.73
C GLU A 191 3.68 6.65 -0.15
N ASP A 192 4.40 6.84 0.96
CA ASP A 192 4.60 8.16 1.58
C ASP A 192 5.46 9.06 0.68
N VAL A 193 6.51 8.49 0.05
CA VAL A 193 7.37 9.20 -0.91
C VAL A 193 6.60 9.61 -2.16
N VAL A 194 5.77 8.71 -2.69
CA VAL A 194 4.99 8.98 -3.91
C VAL A 194 3.86 9.98 -3.66
N ALA A 195 3.29 10.00 -2.46
CA ALA A 195 2.25 10.96 -2.06
C ALA A 195 2.81 12.35 -1.78
N GLY A 196 4.11 12.50 -1.58
CA GLY A 196 4.74 13.79 -1.30
C GLY A 196 4.47 14.31 0.12
N VAL A 197 4.37 13.41 1.10
CA VAL A 197 4.11 13.72 2.52
C VAL A 197 5.38 13.71 3.31
#